data_979bd05b4fac4c96942de30dc7ac4c3f
#
_entry.id   979bd05b4fac4c96942de30dc7ac4c3f
#
_cell.length_a   1.000
_cell.length_b   1.000
_cell.length_c   1.000
_cell.angle_alpha   90.00
_cell.angle_beta   90.00
_cell.angle_gamma   90.00
#
_symmetry.space_group_name_H-M   'P 1'
#
loop_
_entity.id
_entity.type
_entity.pdbx_description
1 polymer ?
#
loop_
_entity_poly.entity_id
_entity_poly.type
_entity_poly.pdbx_seq_one_letter_code
_entity_poly.pdbx_strand_id
1 'polypeptide(L)'
;MNAKFEQISINPGFMKHNGGVLFRTISKTEYEFKSIINENHLNAAGITHGGYLSALIDAGAGTAAYRSANNTQCVTISLDLKFIGASKAGEEITGFTKILKKTNTLIFLFCELKCNGKIITSGSGVWKILTTKPSKLGSGG
;
A
#
# COMPACT_ATOMS: atom_id res chain seq x y z
N MET A 1 -5.87 -7.43 -20.09
CA MET A 1 -4.43 -7.22 -19.90
C MET A 1 -4.23 -6.20 -18.81
N ASN A 2 -3.38 -6.52 -17.82
CA ASN A 2 -3.14 -5.62 -16.71
C ASN A 2 -2.24 -4.47 -17.12
N ALA A 3 -2.43 -3.31 -16.49
CA ALA A 3 -1.55 -2.18 -16.66
C ALA A 3 -0.13 -2.54 -16.17
N LYS A 4 0.87 -1.81 -16.67
CA LYS A 4 2.24 -1.96 -16.19
C LYS A 4 2.39 -1.34 -14.81
N PHE A 5 3.31 -1.90 -14.01
CA PHE A 5 3.71 -1.27 -12.77
C PHE A 5 4.39 0.07 -13.02
N GLU A 6 4.08 1.05 -12.20
CA GLU A 6 4.69 2.38 -12.25
C GLU A 6 5.14 2.81 -10.87
N GLN A 7 6.22 3.59 -10.80
CA GLN A 7 6.70 4.14 -9.54
C GLN A 7 5.75 5.24 -9.06
N ILE A 8 5.20 5.09 -7.86
CA ILE A 8 4.30 6.10 -7.28
C ILE A 8 4.96 6.98 -6.22
N SER A 9 6.15 6.61 -5.75
CA SER A 9 6.86 7.36 -4.71
C SER A 9 7.76 8.42 -5.33
N ILE A 10 7.16 9.37 -6.03
CA ILE A 10 7.89 10.42 -6.77
C ILE A 10 8.18 11.65 -5.94
N ASN A 11 7.35 11.92 -4.93
CA ASN A 11 7.56 13.05 -4.05
C ASN A 11 8.49 12.69 -2.89
N PRO A 12 9.32 13.64 -2.40
CA PRO A 12 10.14 13.38 -1.23
C PRO A 12 9.29 12.94 -0.04
N GLY A 13 9.79 12.00 0.72
CA GLY A 13 9.10 11.49 1.89
C GLY A 13 9.55 10.08 2.25
N PHE A 14 8.84 9.50 3.21
CA PHE A 14 9.20 8.21 3.79
C PHE A 14 9.33 7.10 2.73
N MET A 15 8.34 6.95 1.85
CA MET A 15 8.37 5.85 0.90
C MET A 15 9.45 6.01 -0.16
N LYS A 16 9.63 7.21 -0.69
CA LYS A 16 10.72 7.47 -1.65
C LYS A 16 12.08 7.23 -1.00
N HIS A 17 12.26 7.70 0.23
CA HIS A 17 13.50 7.50 0.98
C HIS A 17 13.79 6.01 1.21
N ASN A 18 12.78 5.21 1.37
CA ASN A 18 12.90 3.78 1.66
C ASN A 18 12.75 2.88 0.42
N GLY A 19 13.01 3.40 -0.76
CA GLY A 19 13.09 2.59 -1.99
C GLY A 19 11.87 2.66 -2.89
N GLY A 20 10.79 3.29 -2.43
CA GLY A 20 9.61 3.50 -3.26
C GLY A 20 8.71 2.28 -3.40
N VAL A 21 7.61 2.48 -4.09
CA VAL A 21 6.58 1.46 -4.34
C VAL A 21 6.22 1.47 -5.82
N LEU A 22 6.20 0.29 -6.43
CA LEU A 22 5.67 0.08 -7.77
C LEU A 22 4.20 -0.31 -7.66
N PHE A 23 3.36 0.27 -8.49
CA PHE A 23 1.90 0.16 -8.35
C PHE A 23 1.24 -0.01 -9.71
N ARG A 24 0.15 -0.78 -9.76
CA ARG A 24 -0.69 -0.86 -10.96
C ARG A 24 -2.14 -1.08 -10.61
N THR A 25 -3.02 -0.62 -11.50
CA THR A 25 -4.46 -0.86 -11.44
C THR A 25 -4.77 -2.13 -12.21
N ILE A 26 -5.53 -3.04 -11.59
CA ILE A 26 -6.02 -4.25 -12.26
C ILE A 26 -7.45 -4.01 -12.75
N SER A 27 -8.30 -3.42 -11.91
CA SER A 27 -9.68 -3.11 -12.24
C SER A 27 -10.12 -1.89 -11.42
N LYS A 28 -11.39 -1.54 -11.47
CA LYS A 28 -11.94 -0.44 -10.66
C LYS A 28 -11.87 -0.71 -9.16
N THR A 29 -11.74 -1.98 -8.77
CA THR A 29 -11.77 -2.38 -7.36
C THR A 29 -10.53 -3.15 -6.93
N GLU A 30 -9.63 -3.48 -7.86
CA GLU A 30 -8.46 -4.30 -7.56
C GLU A 30 -7.18 -3.64 -7.99
N TYR A 31 -6.16 -3.72 -7.14
CA TYR A 31 -4.88 -3.05 -7.35
C TYR A 31 -3.75 -3.91 -6.82
N GLU A 32 -2.58 -3.76 -7.44
CA GLU A 32 -1.36 -4.44 -7.00
C GLU A 32 -0.24 -3.45 -6.80
N PHE A 33 0.64 -3.77 -5.86
CA PHE A 33 1.84 -2.98 -5.61
C PHE A 33 2.97 -3.92 -5.18
N LYS A 34 4.20 -3.44 -5.26
CA LYS A 34 5.35 -4.27 -4.89
C LYS A 34 6.55 -3.44 -4.50
N SER A 35 7.44 -4.06 -3.73
CA SER A 35 8.67 -3.48 -3.26
C SER A 35 9.71 -4.58 -3.05
N ILE A 36 10.99 -4.24 -3.24
CA ILE A 36 12.08 -5.15 -2.91
C ILE A 36 12.61 -4.74 -1.55
N ILE A 37 12.76 -5.70 -0.65
CA ILE A 37 13.24 -5.45 0.69
C ILE A 37 14.74 -5.20 0.67
N ASN A 38 15.18 -4.15 1.34
CA ASN A 38 16.60 -3.86 1.53
C ASN A 38 16.95 -3.81 3.03
N GLU A 39 18.22 -3.61 3.33
CA GLU A 39 18.70 -3.65 4.72
C GLU A 39 18.05 -2.60 5.61
N ASN A 40 17.64 -1.45 5.05
CA ASN A 40 16.99 -0.39 5.82
C ASN A 40 15.58 -0.75 6.27
N HIS A 41 15.02 -1.83 5.73
CA HIS A 41 13.68 -2.30 6.07
C HIS A 41 13.66 -3.35 7.18
N LEU A 42 14.84 -3.76 7.67
CA LEU A 42 14.94 -4.88 8.60
C LEU A 42 14.81 -4.45 10.05
N ASN A 43 14.31 -5.36 10.88
CA ASN A 43 14.32 -5.19 12.32
C ASN A 43 15.61 -5.80 12.93
N ALA A 44 15.74 -5.76 14.24
CA ALA A 44 16.92 -6.25 14.92
C ALA A 44 17.15 -7.76 14.75
N ALA A 45 16.12 -8.52 14.40
CA ALA A 45 16.22 -9.96 14.14
C ALA A 45 16.62 -10.26 12.69
N GLY A 46 16.81 -9.26 11.85
CA GLY A 46 17.25 -9.44 10.46
C GLY A 46 16.14 -9.82 9.49
N ILE A 47 14.89 -9.66 9.88
CA ILE A 47 13.74 -9.84 9.01
C ILE A 47 13.03 -8.50 8.81
N THR A 48 12.18 -8.42 7.79
CA THR A 48 11.48 -7.16 7.49
C THR A 48 10.68 -6.67 8.68
N HIS A 49 10.88 -5.41 9.03
CA HIS A 49 10.19 -4.75 10.15
C HIS A 49 8.69 -4.65 9.83
N GLY A 50 7.85 -5.01 10.80
CA GLY A 50 6.40 -4.91 10.64
C GLY A 50 5.94 -3.48 10.36
N GLY A 51 6.65 -2.49 10.88
CA GLY A 51 6.40 -1.09 10.56
C GLY A 51 6.61 -0.77 9.09
N TYR A 52 7.62 -1.35 8.45
CA TYR A 52 7.81 -1.15 7.01
C TYR A 52 6.70 -1.84 6.21
N LEU A 53 6.32 -3.05 6.58
CA LEU A 53 5.21 -3.75 5.92
C LEU A 53 3.91 -2.95 6.05
N SER A 54 3.69 -2.36 7.22
CA SER A 54 2.52 -1.47 7.43
C SER A 54 2.59 -0.23 6.54
N ALA A 55 3.77 0.38 6.43
CA ALA A 55 3.97 1.54 5.57
C ALA A 55 3.75 1.19 4.09
N LEU A 56 4.21 0.01 3.66
CA LEU A 56 4.03 -0.48 2.30
C LEU A 56 2.53 -0.65 1.98
N ILE A 57 1.78 -1.25 2.90
CA ILE A 57 0.33 -1.37 2.75
C ILE A 57 -0.33 -0.01 2.76
N ASP A 58 0.03 0.86 3.68
CA ASP A 58 -0.56 2.21 3.75
C ASP A 58 -0.35 2.97 2.44
N ALA A 59 0.84 2.89 1.87
CA ALA A 59 1.13 3.54 0.59
C ALA A 59 0.36 2.91 -0.57
N GLY A 60 0.38 1.58 -0.68
CA GLY A 60 -0.28 0.87 -1.77
C GLY A 60 -1.80 0.94 -1.68
N ALA A 61 -2.37 0.62 -0.52
CA ALA A 61 -3.81 0.67 -0.33
C ALA A 61 -4.33 2.10 -0.33
N GLY A 62 -3.54 3.06 0.17
CA GLY A 62 -3.88 4.48 0.11
C GLY A 62 -3.96 4.99 -1.32
N THR A 63 -3.04 4.55 -2.19
CA THR A 63 -3.09 4.88 -3.61
C THR A 63 -4.30 4.25 -4.29
N ALA A 64 -4.63 3.01 -3.92
CA ALA A 64 -5.84 2.35 -4.41
C ALA A 64 -7.10 3.12 -4.00
N ALA A 65 -7.17 3.55 -2.75
CA ALA A 65 -8.28 4.37 -2.28
C ALA A 65 -8.39 5.67 -3.09
N TYR A 66 -7.28 6.36 -3.28
CA TYR A 66 -7.20 7.58 -4.08
C TYR A 66 -7.75 7.37 -5.50
N ARG A 67 -7.26 6.34 -6.18
CA ARG A 67 -7.71 6.04 -7.56
C ARG A 67 -9.16 5.60 -7.61
N SER A 68 -9.61 4.80 -6.66
CA SER A 68 -11.01 4.36 -6.62
C SER A 68 -11.98 5.51 -6.35
N ALA A 69 -11.49 6.59 -5.74
CA ALA A 69 -12.26 7.81 -5.47
C ALA A 69 -12.07 8.87 -6.57
N ASN A 70 -11.81 8.46 -7.80
CA ASN A 70 -11.59 9.34 -8.95
C ASN A 70 -10.49 10.37 -8.69
N ASN A 71 -9.36 9.89 -8.16
CA ASN A 71 -8.20 10.70 -7.82
C ASN A 71 -8.52 11.81 -6.82
N THR A 72 -9.39 11.50 -5.87
CA THR A 72 -9.70 12.39 -4.75
C THR A 72 -8.86 12.01 -3.55
N GLN A 73 -8.29 12.98 -2.86
CA GLN A 73 -7.45 12.73 -1.70
C GLN A 73 -8.19 11.97 -0.62
N CYS A 74 -7.54 10.96 -0.08
CA CYS A 74 -8.03 10.14 1.01
C CYS A 74 -7.02 10.12 2.14
N VAL A 75 -7.49 9.94 3.36
CA VAL A 75 -6.62 9.76 4.52
C VAL A 75 -6.98 8.46 5.23
N THR A 76 -5.97 7.78 5.73
CA THR A 76 -6.13 6.53 6.47
C THR A 76 -6.81 6.82 7.80
N ILE A 77 -7.92 6.13 8.08
CA ILE A 77 -8.59 6.20 9.38
C ILE A 77 -8.17 5.01 10.23
N SER A 78 -8.14 3.83 9.64
CA SER A 78 -7.91 2.59 10.38
C SER A 78 -7.17 1.62 9.49
N LEU A 79 -6.23 0.90 10.10
CA LEU A 79 -5.46 -0.15 9.43
C LEU A 79 -5.30 -1.29 10.43
N ASP A 80 -5.94 -2.42 10.15
CA ASP A 80 -5.90 -3.60 11.01
C ASP A 80 -5.15 -4.70 10.28
N LEU A 81 -3.93 -5.01 10.72
CA LEU A 81 -3.03 -5.94 10.05
C LEU A 81 -2.63 -7.08 10.96
N LYS A 82 -2.50 -8.26 10.36
CA LYS A 82 -1.92 -9.44 11.00
C LYS A 82 -0.63 -9.78 10.27
N PHE A 83 0.46 -9.93 11.02
CA PHE A 83 1.77 -10.30 10.49
C PHE A 83 1.94 -11.80 10.66
N ILE A 84 1.88 -12.52 9.56
CA ILE A 84 1.74 -13.98 9.56
C ILE A 84 3.06 -14.67 9.21
N GLY A 85 3.88 -14.04 8.39
CA GLY A 85 5.14 -14.62 7.93
C GLY A 85 6.26 -13.60 7.88
N ALA A 86 7.47 -14.07 7.56
CA ALA A 86 8.67 -13.26 7.53
C ALA A 86 9.18 -13.08 6.10
N SER A 87 9.92 -12.00 5.87
CA SER A 87 10.65 -11.76 4.64
C SER A 87 12.02 -11.18 4.97
N LYS A 88 12.94 -11.25 4.00
CA LYS A 88 14.35 -10.88 4.17
C LYS A 88 14.80 -9.90 3.10
N ALA A 89 15.97 -9.30 3.32
CA ALA A 89 16.60 -8.45 2.32
C ALA A 89 16.78 -9.19 1.00
N GLY A 90 16.53 -8.52 -0.11
CA GLY A 90 16.61 -9.08 -1.45
C GLY A 90 15.31 -9.68 -1.96
N GLU A 91 14.36 -9.97 -1.08
CA GLU A 91 13.09 -10.57 -1.49
C GLU A 91 12.11 -9.52 -1.97
N GLU A 92 11.31 -9.88 -2.98
CA GLU A 92 10.23 -9.03 -3.47
C GLU A 92 8.94 -9.31 -2.71
N ILE A 93 8.31 -8.25 -2.23
CA ILE A 93 6.99 -8.31 -1.62
C ILE A 93 5.98 -7.83 -2.66
N THR A 94 4.93 -8.61 -2.86
CA THR A 94 3.81 -8.22 -3.71
C THR A 94 2.59 -7.96 -2.83
N GLY A 95 1.95 -6.82 -3.06
CA GLY A 95 0.75 -6.42 -2.35
C GLY A 95 -0.47 -6.49 -3.26
N PHE A 96 -1.58 -6.81 -2.66
CA PHE A 96 -2.87 -6.80 -3.33
C PHE A 96 -3.88 -6.11 -2.44
N THR A 97 -4.70 -5.25 -3.03
CA THR A 97 -5.81 -4.64 -2.31
C THR A 97 -7.07 -4.68 -3.16
N LYS A 98 -8.19 -4.90 -2.48
CA LYS A 98 -9.51 -4.93 -3.09
C LYS A 98 -10.43 -3.98 -2.35
N ILE A 99 -11.09 -3.10 -3.10
CA ILE A 99 -12.12 -2.24 -2.54
C ILE A 99 -13.36 -3.08 -2.27
N LEU A 100 -13.77 -3.16 -1.01
CA LEU A 100 -14.95 -3.93 -0.60
C LEU A 100 -16.21 -3.09 -0.70
N LYS A 101 -16.12 -1.82 -0.30
CA LYS A 101 -17.24 -0.88 -0.36
C LYS A 101 -16.71 0.55 -0.38
N LYS A 102 -17.32 1.35 -1.22
CA LYS A 102 -17.10 2.78 -1.26
C LYS A 102 -18.42 3.50 -1.01
N THR A 103 -18.42 4.41 -0.03
CA THR A 103 -19.52 5.31 0.22
C THR A 103 -19.13 6.71 -0.26
N ASN A 104 -19.98 7.71 -0.01
CA ASN A 104 -19.63 9.09 -0.38
C ASN A 104 -18.42 9.63 0.40
N THR A 105 -18.14 9.08 1.57
CA THR A 105 -17.10 9.60 2.47
C THR A 105 -16.06 8.58 2.90
N LEU A 106 -16.34 7.28 2.74
CA LEU A 106 -15.46 6.22 3.25
C LEU A 106 -15.18 5.15 2.20
N ILE A 107 -14.01 4.55 2.31
CA ILE A 107 -13.61 3.40 1.50
C ILE A 107 -13.18 2.30 2.46
N PHE A 108 -13.79 1.14 2.33
CA PHE A 108 -13.47 -0.08 3.06
C PHE A 108 -12.73 -1.02 2.12
N LEU A 109 -11.55 -1.50 2.51
CA LEU A 109 -10.77 -2.37 1.64
C LEU A 109 -10.12 -3.52 2.39
N PHE A 110 -9.83 -4.57 1.63
CA PHE A 110 -9.01 -5.70 2.03
C PHE A 110 -7.61 -5.49 1.47
N CYS A 111 -6.60 -5.95 2.19
CA CYS A 111 -5.22 -5.91 1.73
C CYS A 111 -4.43 -7.12 2.20
N GLU A 112 -3.42 -7.49 1.40
CA GLU A 112 -2.49 -8.56 1.76
C GLU A 112 -1.12 -8.31 1.12
N LEU A 113 -0.10 -8.87 1.76
CA LEU A 113 1.26 -8.92 1.20
C LEU A 113 1.69 -10.37 1.09
N LYS A 114 2.35 -10.70 -0.02
CA LYS A 114 2.93 -12.02 -0.26
C LYS A 114 4.42 -11.91 -0.51
N CYS A 115 5.12 -12.95 -0.10
CA CYS A 115 6.53 -13.15 -0.40
C CYS A 115 6.72 -14.60 -0.83
N ASN A 116 7.31 -14.82 -2.00
CA ASN A 116 7.47 -16.15 -2.58
C ASN A 116 6.15 -16.94 -2.64
N GLY A 117 5.06 -16.24 -3.00
CA GLY A 117 3.74 -16.86 -3.14
C GLY A 117 3.01 -17.13 -1.83
N LYS A 118 3.61 -16.82 -0.67
CA LYS A 118 2.99 -17.06 0.64
C LYS A 118 2.53 -15.74 1.25
N ILE A 119 1.37 -15.73 1.88
CA ILE A 119 0.87 -14.56 2.59
C ILE A 119 1.74 -14.32 3.82
N ILE A 120 2.29 -13.10 3.94
CA ILE A 120 3.06 -12.70 5.11
C ILE A 120 2.34 -11.66 5.95
N THR A 121 1.39 -10.92 5.34
CA THR A 121 0.59 -9.93 6.05
C THR A 121 -0.80 -9.91 5.43
N SER A 122 -1.82 -9.80 6.26
CA SER A 122 -3.21 -9.74 5.80
C SER A 122 -4.01 -8.83 6.70
N GLY A 123 -4.98 -8.13 6.13
CA GLY A 123 -5.82 -7.26 6.92
C GLY A 123 -6.82 -6.44 6.14
N SER A 124 -7.26 -5.39 6.78
CA SER A 124 -8.26 -4.49 6.23
C SER A 124 -7.95 -3.06 6.65
N GLY A 125 -8.56 -2.12 5.95
CA GLY A 125 -8.39 -0.72 6.27
C GLY A 125 -9.59 0.11 5.87
N VAL A 126 -9.65 1.31 6.42
CA VAL A 126 -10.70 2.29 6.12
C VAL A 126 -10.01 3.62 5.81
N TRP A 127 -10.39 4.22 4.69
CA TRP A 127 -9.91 5.53 4.26
C TRP A 127 -11.07 6.50 4.19
N LYS A 128 -10.83 7.74 4.58
CA LYS A 128 -11.79 8.82 4.45
C LYS A 128 -11.49 9.60 3.18
N ILE A 129 -12.51 9.80 2.36
CA ILE A 129 -12.44 10.65 1.17
C ILE A 129 -12.59 12.11 1.64
N LEU A 130 -11.60 12.95 1.31
CA LEU A 130 -11.64 14.35 1.71
C LEU A 130 -12.53 15.13 0.78
N THR A 131 -13.41 15.95 1.35
CA THR A 131 -14.30 16.81 0.56
C THR A 131 -13.62 18.09 0.12
N THR A 132 -12.55 18.47 0.83
CA THR A 132 -11.75 19.64 0.48
C THR A 132 -10.39 19.13 -0.01
N LYS A 133 -9.92 19.59 -1.16
CA LYS A 133 -8.62 19.18 -1.70
C LYS A 133 -7.52 20.05 -1.13
N PRO A 134 -6.70 19.56 -0.21
CA PRO A 134 -5.45 20.25 0.12
C PRO A 134 -4.56 20.16 -1.11
N SER A 135 -4.12 21.31 -1.61
CA SER A 135 -3.46 21.43 -2.92
C SER A 135 -2.11 20.72 -3.03
N LYS A 136 -1.58 20.15 -1.95
CA LYS A 136 -0.24 19.56 -1.95
C LYS A 136 -0.18 18.13 -1.45
N LEU A 137 -1.30 17.49 -1.20
CA LEU A 137 -1.29 16.07 -0.82
C LEU A 137 -1.15 15.21 -2.07
N GLY A 138 -0.25 14.26 -1.99
CA GLY A 138 -0.11 13.24 -3.03
C GLY A 138 -1.01 12.04 -2.75
N SER A 139 -0.80 10.97 -3.53
CA SER A 139 -1.50 9.69 -3.38
C SER A 139 -0.83 8.91 -2.29
N GLY A 140 -0.66 8.76 -1.32
CA GLY A 140 -0.05 7.90 -0.31
C GLY A 140 1.30 7.24 -0.67
N GLY A 141 1.74 7.41 -1.90
CA GLY A 141 3.08 6.92 -2.30
C GLY A 141 4.18 7.79 -1.74
#